data_232e41f1b8b3a0360829478c1bd94f29
#
_entry.id   232e41f1b8b3a0360829478c1bd94f29
#
_cell.length_a   1.000
_cell.length_b   1.000
_cell.length_c   1.000
_cell.angle_alpha   90.00
_cell.angle_beta   90.00
_cell.angle_gamma   90.00
#
_symmetry.space_group_name_H-M   'P 1'
#
loop_
_entity.id
_entity.type
_entity.pdbx_description
1 polymer ?
#
loop_
_entity_poly.entity_id
_entity_poly.type
_entity_poly.pdbx_seq_one_letter_code
_entity_poly.pdbx_strand_id
1 'polypeptide(L)'
;QGHDEDYLKAAACAKHFAVHSGPESVRHEFNAEVSEQDLRETYLPAFKACVQEGKVEAVMGAYNRTNGAPCCGNSYLLQDILRKEWGFEGHVTSDCWAIKDFHEGHLVTSTPVESVSMAMNNGCDLNCGNLFHFLTQAVENGMVDEKRLDEAVENLFMARMKLGVLDKKEENPFDKIPYTVVDSEEMRK
;
A
#
# COMPACT_ATOMS: atom_id res chain seq x y z
N GLN A 1 -12.92 -10.97 -0.70
CA GLN A 1 -13.42 -9.63 -0.41
C GLN A 1 -14.96 -9.57 -0.28
N GLY A 2 -15.63 -10.68 -0.40
CA GLY A 2 -17.08 -10.84 -0.45
C GLY A 2 -17.56 -11.42 -1.77
N HIS A 3 -18.86 -11.70 -1.85
CA HIS A 3 -19.50 -12.31 -3.02
C HIS A 3 -20.64 -11.44 -3.58
N ASP A 4 -20.69 -10.18 -3.19
CA ASP A 4 -21.64 -9.21 -3.72
C ASP A 4 -21.07 -8.57 -5.00
N GLU A 5 -21.92 -8.25 -5.97
CA GLU A 5 -21.49 -7.69 -7.25
C GLU A 5 -21.21 -6.19 -7.15
N ASP A 6 -21.90 -5.49 -6.24
CA ASP A 6 -21.83 -4.03 -6.09
C ASP A 6 -20.93 -3.59 -4.96
N TYR A 7 -20.84 -4.41 -3.87
CA TYR A 7 -20.15 -4.02 -2.64
C TYR A 7 -19.08 -5.01 -2.21
N LEU A 8 -17.95 -4.49 -1.75
CA LEU A 8 -16.96 -5.27 -1.02
C LEU A 8 -17.39 -5.42 0.45
N LYS A 9 -17.30 -6.63 0.98
CA LYS A 9 -17.45 -6.89 2.42
C LYS A 9 -16.27 -6.35 3.20
N ALA A 10 -15.06 -6.48 2.65
CA ALA A 10 -13.80 -5.96 3.18
C ALA A 10 -12.80 -5.76 2.05
N ALA A 11 -12.03 -4.69 2.11
CA ALA A 11 -10.91 -4.46 1.20
C ALA A 11 -9.69 -5.26 1.67
N ALA A 12 -9.25 -6.24 0.87
CA ALA A 12 -8.05 -7.02 1.18
C ALA A 12 -6.78 -6.25 0.84
N CYS A 13 -5.75 -6.42 1.69
CA CYS A 13 -4.44 -5.80 1.49
C CYS A 13 -3.34 -6.87 1.46
N ALA A 14 -2.65 -7.00 0.32
CA ALA A 14 -1.49 -7.88 0.20
C ALA A 14 -0.26 -7.21 0.82
N LYS A 15 0.47 -7.93 1.72
CA LYS A 15 1.59 -7.35 2.47
C LYS A 15 2.65 -8.37 2.85
N HIS A 16 3.86 -7.94 3.08
CA HIS A 16 4.44 -6.61 2.87
C HIS A 16 5.27 -6.62 1.59
N PHE A 17 4.95 -5.74 0.66
CA PHE A 17 5.49 -5.73 -0.70
C PHE A 17 6.76 -4.88 -0.77
N ALA A 18 7.94 -5.42 -1.07
CA ALA A 18 8.28 -6.83 -1.26
C ALA A 18 9.62 -7.17 -0.60
N VAL A 19 9.93 -8.48 -0.57
CA VAL A 19 11.19 -9.00 0.01
C VAL A 19 11.35 -8.63 1.49
N HIS A 20 10.26 -8.68 2.25
CA HIS A 20 10.22 -8.40 3.69
C HIS A 20 10.69 -9.64 4.46
N SER A 21 12.01 -9.83 4.60
CA SER A 21 12.61 -11.03 5.18
C SER A 21 13.86 -10.77 6.03
N GLY A 22 14.14 -9.52 6.35
CA GLY A 22 15.27 -9.15 7.20
C GLY A 22 15.04 -9.47 8.68
N PRO A 23 16.12 -9.51 9.50
CA PRO A 23 15.99 -9.66 10.94
C PRO A 23 15.20 -8.51 11.57
N GLU A 24 14.36 -8.82 12.57
CA GLU A 24 13.51 -7.85 13.25
C GLU A 24 14.28 -6.64 13.82
N SER A 25 15.48 -6.89 14.34
CA SER A 25 16.32 -5.84 14.95
C SER A 25 16.79 -4.76 13.99
N VAL A 26 16.80 -5.03 12.68
CA VAL A 26 17.26 -4.09 11.64
C VAL A 26 16.16 -3.78 10.61
N ARG A 27 14.92 -4.09 10.92
CA ARG A 27 13.76 -3.94 10.03
C ARG A 27 13.66 -2.55 9.38
N HIS A 28 14.01 -1.49 10.11
CA HIS A 28 13.95 -0.09 9.66
C HIS A 28 15.18 0.38 8.87
N GLU A 29 16.22 -0.45 8.77
CA GLU A 29 17.49 -0.10 8.09
C GLU A 29 17.84 -1.10 6.98
N PHE A 30 17.20 -2.28 7.01
CA PHE A 30 17.56 -3.42 6.17
C PHE A 30 17.43 -3.12 4.68
N ASN A 31 18.46 -3.54 3.92
CA ASN A 31 18.42 -3.56 2.46
C ASN A 31 18.43 -5.01 1.98
N ALA A 32 17.34 -5.47 1.42
CA ALA A 32 17.25 -6.79 0.81
C ALA A 32 17.89 -6.74 -0.59
N GLU A 33 19.06 -7.33 -0.74
CA GLU A 33 19.70 -7.51 -2.02
C GLU A 33 19.23 -8.82 -2.64
N VAL A 34 18.59 -8.75 -3.79
CA VAL A 34 17.97 -9.91 -4.44
C VAL A 34 18.21 -9.84 -5.95
N SER A 35 18.53 -10.99 -6.55
CA SER A 35 18.62 -11.10 -8.00
C SER A 35 17.25 -10.88 -8.66
N GLU A 36 17.23 -10.46 -9.93
CA GLU A 36 15.98 -10.35 -10.68
C GLU A 36 15.28 -11.70 -10.79
N GLN A 37 16.03 -12.77 -10.94
CA GLN A 37 15.49 -14.13 -10.98
C GLN A 37 14.80 -14.49 -9.66
N ASP A 38 15.48 -14.33 -8.52
CA ASP A 38 14.89 -14.66 -7.22
C ASP A 38 13.69 -13.76 -6.90
N LEU A 39 13.78 -12.47 -7.26
CA LEU A 39 12.66 -11.54 -7.13
C LEU A 39 11.42 -12.06 -7.87
N ARG A 40 11.58 -12.43 -9.14
CA ARG A 40 10.50 -12.88 -10.02
C ARG A 40 9.99 -14.29 -9.72
N GLU A 41 10.85 -15.20 -9.30
CA GLU A 41 10.50 -16.62 -9.10
C GLU A 41 10.10 -16.95 -7.66
N THR A 42 10.58 -16.17 -6.68
CA THR A 42 10.37 -16.46 -5.26
C THR A 42 9.49 -15.43 -4.55
N TYR A 43 9.81 -14.14 -4.65
CA TYR A 43 9.18 -13.11 -3.81
C TYR A 43 7.92 -12.50 -4.41
N LEU A 44 7.82 -12.39 -5.73
CA LEU A 44 6.70 -11.73 -6.40
C LEU A 44 5.50 -12.64 -6.73
N PRO A 45 5.62 -13.98 -6.95
CA PRO A 45 4.50 -14.77 -7.47
C PRO A 45 3.23 -14.72 -6.61
N ALA A 46 3.35 -14.76 -5.27
CA ALA A 46 2.21 -14.68 -4.36
C ALA A 46 1.50 -13.32 -4.44
N PHE A 47 2.26 -12.22 -4.56
CA PHE A 47 1.69 -10.89 -4.75
C PHE A 47 0.99 -10.76 -6.10
N LYS A 48 1.61 -11.30 -7.16
CA LYS A 48 1.01 -11.33 -8.50
C LYS A 48 -0.34 -12.05 -8.49
N ALA A 49 -0.43 -13.21 -7.84
CA ALA A 49 -1.69 -13.94 -7.68
C ALA A 49 -2.71 -13.13 -6.87
N CYS A 50 -2.31 -12.48 -5.77
CA CYS A 50 -3.19 -11.61 -5.00
C CYS A 50 -3.76 -10.47 -5.85
N VAL A 51 -2.95 -9.87 -6.73
CA VAL A 51 -3.37 -8.77 -7.62
C VAL A 51 -4.23 -9.29 -8.77
N GLN A 52 -3.71 -10.26 -9.54
CA GLN A 52 -4.32 -10.65 -10.81
C GLN A 52 -5.49 -11.62 -10.66
N GLU A 53 -5.44 -12.52 -9.67
CA GLU A 53 -6.48 -13.50 -9.40
C GLU A 53 -7.36 -13.09 -8.22
N GLY A 54 -6.75 -12.69 -7.10
CA GLY A 54 -7.45 -12.27 -5.88
C GLY A 54 -8.08 -10.88 -5.97
N LYS A 55 -7.68 -10.04 -6.95
CA LYS A 55 -8.18 -8.68 -7.17
C LYS A 55 -8.14 -7.81 -5.91
N VAL A 56 -7.06 -7.91 -5.13
CA VAL A 56 -6.93 -7.14 -3.88
C VAL A 56 -7.06 -5.63 -4.11
N GLU A 57 -7.72 -4.94 -3.18
CA GLU A 57 -7.95 -3.48 -3.25
C GLU A 57 -6.75 -2.66 -2.76
N ALA A 58 -5.85 -3.28 -1.99
CA ALA A 58 -4.70 -2.58 -1.47
C ALA A 58 -3.43 -3.45 -1.52
N VAL A 59 -2.30 -2.77 -1.62
CA VAL A 59 -0.97 -3.37 -1.43
C VAL A 59 -0.21 -2.50 -0.44
N MET A 60 0.41 -3.11 0.56
CA MET A 60 1.20 -2.40 1.56
C MET A 60 2.69 -2.59 1.27
N GLY A 61 3.40 -1.47 1.05
CA GLY A 61 4.85 -1.48 0.92
C GLY A 61 5.53 -1.88 2.23
N ALA A 62 6.63 -2.63 2.14
CA ALA A 62 7.39 -3.09 3.29
C ALA A 62 8.27 -1.99 3.90
N TYR A 63 8.77 -2.23 5.12
CA TYR A 63 9.73 -1.35 5.79
C TYR A 63 11.07 -1.27 5.08
N ASN A 64 11.58 -2.41 4.62
CA ASN A 64 12.93 -2.53 4.09
C ASN A 64 13.12 -1.81 2.75
N ARG A 65 14.38 -1.61 2.42
CA ARG A 65 14.79 -1.37 1.03
C ARG A 65 14.86 -2.70 0.27
N THR A 66 14.60 -2.63 -1.02
CA THR A 66 14.88 -3.73 -1.96
C THR A 66 15.79 -3.19 -3.04
N ASN A 67 16.97 -3.79 -3.16
CA ASN A 67 18.04 -3.37 -4.08
C ASN A 67 18.35 -1.86 -3.98
N GLY A 68 18.43 -1.37 -2.74
CA GLY A 68 18.79 0.02 -2.42
C GLY A 68 17.62 1.01 -2.30
N ALA A 69 16.46 0.72 -2.89
CA ALA A 69 15.30 1.61 -2.85
C ALA A 69 14.29 1.20 -1.76
N PRO A 70 13.79 2.13 -0.92
CA PRO A 70 12.73 1.85 0.04
C PRO A 70 11.48 1.31 -0.63
N CYS A 71 10.90 0.21 -0.14
CA CYS A 71 9.76 -0.42 -0.81
C CYS A 71 8.57 0.52 -1.00
N CYS A 72 8.28 1.41 -0.04
CA CYS A 72 7.22 2.42 -0.15
C CYS A 72 7.56 3.60 -1.10
N GLY A 73 8.76 3.63 -1.68
CA GLY A 73 9.23 4.64 -2.63
C GLY A 73 9.99 4.03 -3.81
N ASN A 74 9.83 2.73 -4.06
CA ASN A 74 10.51 2.01 -5.12
C ASN A 74 9.67 2.03 -6.40
N SER A 75 10.04 2.89 -7.35
CA SER A 75 9.31 3.02 -8.63
C SER A 75 9.28 1.73 -9.44
N TYR A 76 10.34 0.93 -9.40
CA TYR A 76 10.38 -0.35 -10.11
C TYR A 76 9.31 -1.31 -9.57
N LEU A 77 9.21 -1.46 -8.23
CA LEU A 77 8.19 -2.32 -7.62
C LEU A 77 6.78 -1.76 -7.81
N LEU A 78 6.58 -0.47 -7.51
CA LEU A 78 5.24 0.12 -7.42
C LEU A 78 4.68 0.54 -8.79
N GLN A 79 5.51 1.10 -9.68
CA GLN A 79 5.06 1.57 -10.98
C GLN A 79 5.24 0.51 -12.08
N ASP A 80 6.46 -0.03 -12.22
CA ASP A 80 6.74 -0.90 -13.36
C ASP A 80 6.12 -2.28 -13.17
N ILE A 81 6.33 -2.93 -12.01
CA ILE A 81 5.79 -4.27 -11.74
C ILE A 81 4.31 -4.19 -11.36
N LEU A 82 3.97 -3.48 -10.27
CA LEU A 82 2.63 -3.52 -9.71
C LEU A 82 1.58 -2.88 -10.64
N ARG A 83 1.82 -1.62 -11.07
CA ARG A 83 0.86 -0.89 -11.90
C ARG A 83 0.90 -1.32 -13.37
N LYS A 84 2.07 -1.25 -14.03
CA LYS A 84 2.17 -1.46 -15.48
C LYS A 84 2.11 -2.93 -15.89
N GLU A 85 2.90 -3.80 -15.22
CA GLU A 85 2.98 -5.22 -15.60
C GLU A 85 1.75 -6.01 -15.12
N TRP A 86 1.31 -5.80 -13.85
CA TRP A 86 0.20 -6.58 -13.28
C TRP A 86 -1.16 -5.91 -13.41
N GLY A 87 -1.23 -4.64 -13.78
CA GLY A 87 -2.47 -3.91 -13.95
C GLY A 87 -3.20 -3.63 -12.63
N PHE A 88 -2.47 -3.36 -11.54
CA PHE A 88 -3.07 -3.05 -10.25
C PHE A 88 -3.75 -1.68 -10.27
N GLU A 89 -5.04 -1.64 -9.94
CA GLU A 89 -5.87 -0.43 -9.94
C GLU A 89 -6.22 0.08 -8.53
N GLY A 90 -5.94 -0.70 -7.47
CA GLY A 90 -6.20 -0.30 -6.10
C GLY A 90 -5.19 0.72 -5.56
N HIS A 91 -5.22 0.99 -4.26
CA HIS A 91 -4.28 1.92 -3.63
C HIS A 91 -3.08 1.22 -2.99
N VAL A 92 -1.96 1.95 -2.96
CA VAL A 92 -0.75 1.54 -2.24
C VAL A 92 -0.66 2.29 -0.92
N THR A 93 -0.59 1.55 0.18
CA THR A 93 -0.33 2.12 1.50
C THR A 93 1.09 1.83 1.97
N SER A 94 1.69 2.73 2.74
CA SER A 94 2.93 2.42 3.46
C SER A 94 2.65 1.49 4.63
N ASP A 95 3.66 0.73 5.06
CA ASP A 95 3.66 0.23 6.44
C ASP A 95 3.77 1.42 7.41
N CYS A 96 3.36 1.22 8.67
CA CYS A 96 3.28 2.31 9.64
C CYS A 96 4.66 2.90 9.92
N TRP A 97 4.82 4.20 9.67
CA TRP A 97 6.07 4.95 9.80
C TRP A 97 7.16 4.62 8.77
N ALA A 98 6.94 3.70 7.83
CA ALA A 98 7.95 3.27 6.85
C ALA A 98 8.51 4.42 5.98
N ILE A 99 7.73 5.47 5.71
CA ILE A 99 8.23 6.63 4.95
C ILE A 99 9.21 7.46 5.80
N LYS A 100 9.10 7.42 7.12
CA LYS A 100 10.04 8.07 8.04
C LYS A 100 11.44 7.43 7.93
N ASP A 101 11.48 6.14 7.72
CA ASP A 101 12.72 5.39 7.58
C ASP A 101 13.58 5.89 6.40
N PHE A 102 12.98 6.52 5.37
CA PHE A 102 13.74 7.01 4.21
C PHE A 102 14.85 7.99 4.61
N HIS A 103 14.59 8.86 5.60
CA HIS A 103 15.58 9.85 6.09
C HIS A 103 16.19 9.48 7.45
N GLU A 104 15.57 8.62 8.26
CA GLU A 104 16.11 8.25 9.58
C GLU A 104 16.89 6.93 9.57
N GLY A 105 16.39 5.88 8.90
CA GLY A 105 16.99 4.54 8.88
C GLY A 105 17.73 4.23 7.58
N HIS A 106 17.09 4.50 6.45
CA HIS A 106 17.66 4.19 5.13
C HIS A 106 18.68 5.22 4.64
N LEU A 107 18.54 6.47 5.07
CA LEU A 107 19.39 7.61 4.68
C LEU A 107 19.45 7.83 3.15
N VAL A 108 18.33 7.54 2.46
CA VAL A 108 18.20 7.76 1.00
C VAL A 108 17.62 9.14 0.67
N THR A 109 17.05 9.81 1.66
CA THR A 109 16.60 11.20 1.63
C THR A 109 17.16 11.92 2.85
N SER A 110 17.14 13.25 2.83
CA SER A 110 17.71 14.07 3.92
C SER A 110 16.64 14.69 4.81
N THR A 111 15.41 14.83 4.29
CA THR A 111 14.33 15.55 4.98
C THR A 111 12.99 14.81 4.85
N PRO A 112 12.05 15.06 5.78
CA PRO A 112 10.68 14.55 5.65
C PRO A 112 9.99 14.94 4.33
N VAL A 113 10.24 16.16 3.84
CA VAL A 113 9.66 16.65 2.58
C VAL A 113 10.15 15.84 1.38
N GLU A 114 11.47 15.55 1.33
CA GLU A 114 12.03 14.68 0.29
C GLU A 114 11.46 13.25 0.38
N SER A 115 11.29 12.73 1.59
CA SER A 115 10.75 11.37 1.81
C SER A 115 9.31 11.24 1.32
N VAL A 116 8.44 12.19 1.65
CA VAL A 116 7.04 12.15 1.18
C VAL A 116 6.95 12.39 -0.32
N SER A 117 7.82 13.23 -0.87
CA SER A 117 7.90 13.47 -2.32
C SER A 117 8.32 12.20 -3.06
N MET A 118 9.35 11.49 -2.57
CA MET A 118 9.79 10.22 -3.14
C MET A 118 8.66 9.18 -3.09
N ALA A 119 8.02 9.01 -1.94
CA ALA A 119 6.94 8.05 -1.77
C ALA A 119 5.76 8.34 -2.70
N MET A 120 5.26 9.59 -2.71
CA MET A 120 4.13 10.01 -3.53
C MET A 120 4.41 9.86 -5.02
N ASN A 121 5.52 10.39 -5.50
CA ASN A 121 5.88 10.35 -6.92
C ASN A 121 6.13 8.92 -7.43
N ASN A 122 6.60 8.03 -6.56
CA ASN A 122 6.86 6.64 -6.92
C ASN A 122 5.66 5.69 -6.69
N GLY A 123 4.50 6.20 -6.26
CA GLY A 123 3.26 5.44 -6.31
C GLY A 123 2.67 5.00 -4.98
N CYS A 124 3.19 5.49 -3.84
CA CYS A 124 2.55 5.30 -2.54
C CYS A 124 1.42 6.32 -2.38
N ASP A 125 0.18 5.85 -2.21
CA ASP A 125 -1.02 6.70 -2.17
C ASP A 125 -1.42 7.09 -0.74
N LEU A 126 -1.09 6.27 0.26
CA LEU A 126 -1.50 6.46 1.66
C LEU A 126 -0.33 6.24 2.60
N ASN A 127 -0.15 7.12 3.57
CA ASN A 127 0.82 6.97 4.65
C ASN A 127 0.15 6.48 5.94
N CYS A 128 0.59 5.34 6.47
CA CYS A 128 0.31 4.97 7.85
C CYS A 128 1.29 5.71 8.77
N GLY A 129 0.84 6.79 9.37
CA GLY A 129 1.63 7.73 10.16
C GLY A 129 1.23 9.17 9.89
N ASN A 130 2.10 10.12 10.21
CA ASN A 130 1.79 11.54 10.10
C ASN A 130 2.64 12.30 9.08
N LEU A 131 3.47 11.62 8.27
CA LEU A 131 4.40 12.33 7.38
C LEU A 131 3.70 13.04 6.22
N PHE A 132 2.58 12.52 5.72
CA PHE A 132 1.91 13.14 4.56
C PHE A 132 1.39 14.56 4.80
N HIS A 133 1.39 15.08 6.03
CA HIS A 133 1.15 16.52 6.22
C HIS A 133 2.30 17.41 5.67
N PHE A 134 3.49 16.85 5.42
CA PHE A 134 4.56 17.53 4.68
C PHE A 134 4.29 17.63 3.17
N LEU A 135 3.24 16.97 2.63
CA LEU A 135 2.89 17.07 1.21
C LEU A 135 2.49 18.48 0.80
N THR A 136 1.88 19.27 1.69
CA THR A 136 1.59 20.69 1.41
C THR A 136 2.88 21.43 1.03
N GLN A 137 3.92 21.28 1.83
CA GLN A 137 5.22 21.90 1.55
C GLN A 137 5.88 21.30 0.30
N ALA A 138 5.71 20.00 0.05
CA ALA A 138 6.26 19.34 -1.13
C ALA A 138 5.63 19.88 -2.42
N VAL A 139 4.32 20.15 -2.43
CA VAL A 139 3.60 20.78 -3.55
C VAL A 139 4.04 22.24 -3.73
N GLU A 140 4.07 23.03 -2.66
CA GLU A 140 4.53 24.42 -2.68
C GLU A 140 5.96 24.55 -3.22
N ASN A 141 6.83 23.59 -2.93
CA ASN A 141 8.21 23.54 -3.43
C ASN A 141 8.31 22.96 -4.88
N GLY A 142 7.20 22.56 -5.49
CA GLY A 142 7.19 21.94 -6.82
C GLY A 142 7.81 20.54 -6.88
N MET A 143 7.93 19.86 -5.73
CA MET A 143 8.49 18.49 -5.63
C MET A 143 7.44 17.40 -5.89
N VAL A 144 6.16 17.72 -5.72
CA VAL A 144 5.01 16.86 -6.01
C VAL A 144 4.01 17.66 -6.83
N ASP A 145 3.50 17.08 -7.91
CA ASP A 145 2.41 17.67 -8.70
C ASP A 145 1.07 17.40 -8.01
N GLU A 146 0.19 18.41 -7.91
CA GLU A 146 -1.18 18.26 -7.40
C GLU A 146 -1.95 17.15 -8.13
N LYS A 147 -1.73 16.98 -9.43
CA LYS A 147 -2.33 15.90 -10.20
C LYS A 147 -1.99 14.52 -9.63
N ARG A 148 -0.73 14.31 -9.18
CA ARG A 148 -0.35 13.04 -8.56
C ARG A 148 -1.04 12.84 -7.20
N LEU A 149 -1.25 13.93 -6.47
CA LEU A 149 -2.00 13.90 -5.22
C LEU A 149 -3.47 13.54 -5.46
N ASP A 150 -4.10 14.14 -6.49
CA ASP A 150 -5.47 13.82 -6.90
C ASP A 150 -5.63 12.34 -7.27
N GLU A 151 -4.69 11.77 -8.04
CA GLU A 151 -4.65 10.34 -8.36
C GLU A 151 -4.58 9.45 -7.11
N ALA A 152 -3.79 9.84 -6.11
CA ALA A 152 -3.68 9.10 -4.86
C ALA A 152 -5.00 9.13 -4.06
N VAL A 153 -5.64 10.29 -4.00
CA VAL A 153 -6.95 10.49 -3.37
C VAL A 153 -8.01 9.66 -4.09
N GLU A 154 -8.04 9.68 -5.42
CA GLU A 154 -8.97 8.89 -6.23
C GLU A 154 -8.83 7.40 -5.95
N ASN A 155 -7.61 6.86 -5.99
CA ASN A 155 -7.33 5.45 -5.69
C ASN A 155 -7.85 5.05 -4.30
N LEU A 156 -7.65 5.91 -3.30
CA LEU A 156 -8.09 5.65 -1.93
C LEU A 156 -9.61 5.73 -1.77
N PHE A 157 -10.24 6.73 -2.38
CA PHE A 157 -11.69 6.90 -2.28
C PHE A 157 -12.44 5.85 -3.09
N MET A 158 -11.89 5.36 -4.20
CA MET A 158 -12.49 4.25 -4.95
C MET A 158 -12.69 3.01 -4.06
N ALA A 159 -11.73 2.64 -3.24
CA ALA A 159 -11.88 1.54 -2.29
C ALA A 159 -13.00 1.81 -1.26
N ARG A 160 -13.17 3.05 -0.80
CA ARG A 160 -14.26 3.45 0.11
C ARG A 160 -15.64 3.41 -0.55
N MET A 161 -15.71 3.79 -1.83
CA MET A 161 -16.94 3.66 -2.61
C MET A 161 -17.34 2.21 -2.78
N LYS A 162 -16.41 1.34 -3.17
CA LYS A 162 -16.65 -0.11 -3.28
C LYS A 162 -17.06 -0.75 -1.94
N LEU A 163 -16.63 -0.20 -0.81
CA LEU A 163 -17.05 -0.64 0.52
C LEU A 163 -18.43 -0.06 0.93
N GLY A 164 -19.03 0.82 0.13
CA GLY A 164 -20.30 1.48 0.45
C GLY A 164 -20.23 2.43 1.65
N VAL A 165 -19.02 2.91 2.04
CA VAL A 165 -18.86 3.77 3.22
C VAL A 165 -19.56 5.12 3.06
N LEU A 166 -19.76 5.56 1.82
CA LEU A 166 -20.41 6.83 1.47
C LEU A 166 -21.90 6.66 1.16
N ASP A 167 -22.41 5.44 1.10
CA ASP A 167 -23.80 5.12 0.75
C ASP A 167 -24.69 5.11 2.00
N LYS A 168 -26.00 5.02 1.78
CA LYS A 168 -26.94 4.83 2.89
C LYS A 168 -26.81 3.40 3.44
N LYS A 169 -26.88 3.27 4.77
CA LYS A 169 -26.74 1.97 5.45
C LYS A 169 -27.69 0.88 4.94
N GLU A 170 -28.85 1.26 4.46
CA GLU A 170 -29.85 0.31 3.96
C GLU A 170 -29.46 -0.31 2.62
N GLU A 171 -28.58 0.32 1.87
CA GLU A 171 -28.15 -0.08 0.52
C GLU A 171 -27.05 -1.14 0.58
N ASN A 172 -26.13 -1.05 1.54
CA ASN A 172 -25.04 -2.01 1.71
C ASN A 172 -25.52 -3.28 2.44
N PRO A 173 -25.48 -4.47 1.79
CA PRO A 173 -25.94 -5.72 2.42
C PRO A 173 -25.10 -6.12 3.65
N PHE A 174 -23.84 -5.72 3.71
CA PHE A 174 -22.94 -6.08 4.80
C PHE A 174 -23.17 -5.27 6.08
N ASP A 175 -23.80 -4.10 6.00
CA ASP A 175 -24.21 -3.30 7.18
C ASP A 175 -25.31 -3.98 8.02
N LYS A 176 -25.98 -4.98 7.43
CA LYS A 176 -27.01 -5.78 8.11
C LYS A 176 -26.43 -6.92 8.97
N ILE A 177 -25.11 -7.17 8.90
CA ILE A 177 -24.47 -8.22 9.68
C ILE A 177 -24.38 -7.74 11.15
N PRO A 178 -25.06 -8.43 12.10
CA PRO A 178 -25.07 -7.98 13.48
C PRO A 178 -23.73 -8.28 14.17
N TYR A 179 -23.36 -7.43 15.12
CA TYR A 179 -22.11 -7.59 15.89
C TYR A 179 -22.02 -8.94 16.63
N THR A 180 -23.16 -9.56 16.95
CA THR A 180 -23.23 -10.88 17.59
C THR A 180 -22.64 -12.03 16.77
N VAL A 181 -22.37 -11.81 15.49
CA VAL A 181 -21.63 -12.77 14.63
C VAL A 181 -20.16 -12.86 15.03
N VAL A 182 -19.59 -11.78 15.56
CA VAL A 182 -18.18 -11.75 16.01
C VAL A 182 -18.00 -12.76 17.13
N ASP A 183 -17.01 -13.65 16.96
CA ASP A 183 -16.68 -14.69 17.93
C ASP A 183 -17.84 -15.62 18.30
N SER A 184 -18.81 -15.81 17.40
CA SER A 184 -19.92 -16.75 17.57
C SER A 184 -19.42 -18.22 17.56
N GLU A 185 -20.24 -19.15 18.07
CA GLU A 185 -19.89 -20.58 18.04
C GLU A 185 -19.65 -21.10 16.59
N GLU A 186 -20.36 -20.55 15.62
CA GLU A 186 -20.18 -20.87 14.20
C GLU A 186 -18.81 -20.44 13.70
N MET A 187 -18.33 -19.24 14.10
CA MET A 187 -17.03 -18.71 13.69
C MET A 187 -15.84 -19.38 14.39
N ARG A 188 -16.08 -20.09 15.51
CA ARG A 188 -15.04 -20.83 16.25
C ARG A 188 -14.82 -22.26 15.73
N LYS A 189 -15.66 -22.79 14.86
CA LYS A 189 -15.57 -24.11 14.24
C LYS A 189 -14.67 -24.10 13.01
#